data_0c47365a43c49dafdd895349bd127948
#
_entry.id   0c47365a43c49dafdd895349bd127948
#
_cell.length_a   1.000
_cell.length_b   1.000
_cell.length_c   1.000
_cell.angle_alpha   90.00
_cell.angle_beta   90.00
_cell.angle_gamma   90.00
#
_symmetry.space_group_name_H-M   'P 1'
#
loop_
_entity.id
_entity.type
_entity.pdbx_description
1 polymer ?
#
loop_
_entity_poly.entity_id
_entity_poly.type
_entity_poly.pdbx_seq_one_letter_code
_entity_poly.pdbx_strand_id
1 'polypeptide(L)'
;MTRQLGSETLVIATHNAGKLKEIGALLAPYGLNCISAGSLGLPEPAETGKTFVENALLKARAASEGSGLPALADDSGLCVEALGGRPGVYTADWAQRQWFEGPPGRDWYMAMGKVEGMLAELGPEVDRSCHFACVLAIAWPDGECAVYEGRANGTLTWPPRGTMGFGYDPVFVPLGDSRTFAEHDPQEKHGISHRADAFAKLVAEQFGG
;
A
#
# COMPACT_ATOMS: atom_id res chain seq x y z
N MET A 1 23.21 -0.17 15.64
CA MET A 1 23.05 0.73 14.46
C MET A 1 22.20 -0.01 13.48
N THR A 2 21.14 0.58 12.97
CA THR A 2 20.29 -0.04 11.95
C THR A 2 21.12 -0.16 10.66
N ARG A 3 21.03 -1.30 9.99
CA ARG A 3 21.70 -1.53 8.71
C ARG A 3 21.13 -0.56 7.68
N GLN A 4 22.00 0.03 6.87
CA GLN A 4 21.61 0.94 5.79
C GLN A 4 21.71 0.24 4.43
N LEU A 5 20.84 0.67 3.50
CA LEU A 5 20.94 0.27 2.10
C LEU A 5 22.18 0.94 1.49
N GLY A 6 23.05 0.15 0.91
CA GLY A 6 24.20 0.62 0.12
C GLY A 6 23.81 0.91 -1.33
N SER A 7 24.82 0.98 -2.22
CA SER A 7 24.64 1.11 -3.68
C SER A 7 24.27 -0.21 -4.37
N GLU A 8 23.75 -1.16 -3.62
CA GLU A 8 23.38 -2.50 -4.09
C GLU A 8 22.03 -2.49 -4.85
N THR A 9 21.78 -3.54 -5.61
CA THR A 9 20.50 -3.76 -6.27
C THR A 9 19.43 -4.08 -5.22
N LEU A 10 18.29 -3.39 -5.29
CA LEU A 10 17.14 -3.59 -4.42
C LEU A 10 16.02 -4.29 -5.18
N VAL A 11 15.53 -5.40 -4.67
CA VAL A 11 14.36 -6.10 -5.23
C VAL A 11 13.08 -5.46 -4.71
N ILE A 12 12.20 -5.05 -5.60
CA ILE A 12 10.85 -4.57 -5.23
C ILE A 12 9.89 -5.76 -5.25
N ALA A 13 9.50 -6.20 -4.05
CA ALA A 13 8.66 -7.38 -3.83
C ALA A 13 7.17 -7.04 -3.97
N THR A 14 6.75 -6.63 -5.16
CA THR A 14 5.33 -6.37 -5.47
C THR A 14 4.97 -6.84 -6.87
N HIS A 15 3.76 -7.36 -7.02
CA HIS A 15 3.13 -7.69 -8.33
C HIS A 15 2.05 -6.65 -8.70
N ASN A 16 1.83 -5.65 -7.85
CA ASN A 16 0.91 -4.54 -8.13
C ASN A 16 1.64 -3.46 -8.93
N ALA A 17 1.25 -3.30 -10.22
CA ALA A 17 1.86 -2.33 -11.12
C ALA A 17 1.75 -0.86 -10.63
N GLY A 18 0.66 -0.51 -9.94
CA GLY A 18 0.48 0.82 -9.34
C GLY A 18 1.50 1.08 -8.23
N LYS A 19 1.64 0.15 -7.31
CA LYS A 19 2.63 0.21 -6.22
C LYS A 19 4.07 0.23 -6.77
N LEU A 20 4.37 -0.63 -7.75
CA LEU A 20 5.69 -0.66 -8.38
C LEU A 20 6.07 0.70 -8.98
N LYS A 21 5.14 1.34 -9.68
CA LYS A 21 5.35 2.67 -10.26
C LYS A 21 5.57 3.75 -9.19
N GLU A 22 4.75 3.76 -8.13
CA GLU A 22 4.88 4.72 -7.03
C GLU A 22 6.20 4.52 -6.27
N ILE A 23 6.54 3.30 -5.89
CA ILE A 23 7.79 2.99 -5.17
C ILE A 23 9.02 3.31 -6.04
N GLY A 24 8.99 2.96 -7.32
CA GLY A 24 10.07 3.27 -8.25
C GLY A 24 10.32 4.78 -8.40
N ALA A 25 9.25 5.59 -8.48
CA ALA A 25 9.36 7.03 -8.54
C ALA A 25 9.96 7.63 -7.25
N LEU A 26 9.60 7.09 -6.09
CA LEU A 26 10.12 7.52 -4.79
C LEU A 26 11.60 7.15 -4.60
N LEU A 27 12.05 5.99 -5.12
CA LEU A 27 13.43 5.50 -4.99
C LEU A 27 14.39 6.11 -6.01
N ALA A 28 13.90 6.60 -7.15
CA ALA A 28 14.72 7.12 -8.23
C ALA A 28 15.78 8.18 -7.82
N PRO A 29 15.48 9.14 -6.91
CA PRO A 29 16.45 10.14 -6.46
C PRO A 29 17.65 9.58 -5.70
N TYR A 30 17.55 8.36 -5.15
CA TYR A 30 18.58 7.74 -4.30
C TYR A 30 19.56 6.84 -5.07
N GLY A 31 19.44 6.78 -6.40
CA GLY A 31 20.39 6.06 -7.26
C GLY A 31 20.42 4.55 -7.08
N LEU A 32 19.38 3.97 -6.46
CA LEU A 32 19.27 2.52 -6.28
C LEU A 32 18.94 1.84 -7.62
N ASN A 33 19.59 0.73 -7.90
CA ASN A 33 19.22 -0.14 -9.00
C ASN A 33 18.05 -1.03 -8.56
N CYS A 34 16.81 -0.64 -8.92
CA CYS A 34 15.60 -1.37 -8.54
C CYS A 34 15.20 -2.38 -9.61
N ILE A 35 14.97 -3.63 -9.19
CA ILE A 35 14.42 -4.71 -10.03
C ILE A 35 13.17 -5.27 -9.40
N SER A 36 12.17 -5.68 -10.20
CA SER A 36 10.96 -6.28 -9.63
C SER A 36 11.15 -7.78 -9.35
N ALA A 37 10.49 -8.29 -8.30
CA ALA A 37 10.46 -9.72 -8.01
C ALA A 37 9.91 -10.52 -9.21
N GLY A 38 8.91 -9.99 -9.91
CA GLY A 38 8.35 -10.60 -11.11
C GLY A 38 9.37 -10.72 -12.27
N SER A 39 10.28 -9.74 -12.45
CA SER A 39 11.33 -9.84 -13.48
C SER A 39 12.39 -10.90 -13.17
N LEU A 40 12.50 -11.30 -11.90
CA LEU A 40 13.35 -12.40 -11.45
C LEU A 40 12.64 -13.76 -11.46
N GLY A 41 11.36 -13.79 -11.88
CA GLY A 41 10.55 -15.01 -11.85
C GLY A 41 10.22 -15.51 -10.44
N LEU A 42 10.32 -14.66 -9.43
CA LEU A 42 10.00 -15.03 -8.05
C LEU A 42 8.47 -15.11 -7.88
N PRO A 43 7.97 -16.15 -7.19
CA PRO A 43 6.54 -16.27 -6.92
C PRO A 43 6.06 -15.20 -5.93
N GLU A 44 4.81 -14.80 -6.06
CA GLU A 44 4.14 -14.00 -5.03
C GLU A 44 3.76 -14.91 -3.85
N PRO A 45 4.27 -14.65 -2.64
CA PRO A 45 3.91 -15.46 -1.49
C PRO A 45 2.44 -15.18 -1.08
N ALA A 46 1.76 -16.19 -0.55
CA ALA A 46 0.44 -16.01 0.02
C ALA A 46 0.49 -15.07 1.24
N GLU A 47 -0.34 -14.06 1.27
CA GLU A 47 -0.46 -13.13 2.39
C GLU A 47 -1.28 -13.79 3.51
N THR A 48 -0.59 -14.39 4.48
CA THR A 48 -1.20 -15.11 5.62
C THR A 48 -1.17 -14.30 6.92
N GLY A 49 -0.55 -13.13 6.90
CA GLY A 49 -0.46 -12.22 8.04
C GLY A 49 -1.80 -11.58 8.39
N LYS A 50 -1.97 -11.25 9.65
CA LYS A 50 -3.15 -10.55 10.20
C LYS A 50 -2.93 -9.04 10.30
N THR A 51 -1.72 -8.58 10.07
CA THR A 51 -1.32 -7.18 10.10
C THR A 51 -0.56 -6.81 8.83
N PHE A 52 -0.55 -5.52 8.50
CA PHE A 52 0.25 -5.01 7.37
C PHE A 52 1.74 -5.30 7.56
N VAL A 53 2.25 -5.22 8.82
CA VAL A 53 3.64 -5.53 9.15
C VAL A 53 3.98 -6.98 8.83
N GLU A 54 3.14 -7.91 9.27
CA GLU A 54 3.35 -9.34 9.00
C GLU A 54 3.39 -9.63 7.50
N ASN A 55 2.46 -9.09 6.72
CA ASN A 55 2.40 -9.31 5.27
C ASN A 55 3.58 -8.63 4.54
N ALA A 56 3.94 -7.39 4.91
CA ALA A 56 5.09 -6.71 4.33
C ALA A 56 6.40 -7.48 4.58
N LEU A 57 6.62 -7.93 5.83
CA LEU A 57 7.79 -8.73 6.19
C LEU A 57 7.82 -10.08 5.46
N LEU A 58 6.67 -10.76 5.35
CA LEU A 58 6.54 -12.02 4.64
C LEU A 58 6.98 -11.87 3.17
N LYS A 59 6.48 -10.82 2.49
CA LYS A 59 6.84 -10.53 1.09
C LYS A 59 8.31 -10.15 0.94
N ALA A 60 8.83 -9.27 1.82
CA ALA A 60 10.22 -8.83 1.76
C ALA A 60 11.19 -10.00 1.97
N ARG A 61 10.94 -10.84 2.97
CA ARG A 61 11.75 -12.03 3.27
C ARG A 61 11.76 -13.02 2.11
N ALA A 62 10.56 -13.36 1.59
CA ALA A 62 10.46 -14.31 0.46
C ALA A 62 11.23 -13.81 -0.78
N ALA A 63 11.16 -12.50 -1.07
CA ALA A 63 11.90 -11.94 -2.20
C ALA A 63 13.42 -11.86 -1.93
N SER A 64 13.85 -11.55 -0.70
CA SER A 64 15.26 -11.52 -0.31
C SER A 64 15.88 -12.91 -0.32
N GLU A 65 15.22 -13.90 0.24
CA GLU A 65 15.64 -15.31 0.22
C GLU A 65 15.73 -15.86 -1.20
N GLY A 66 14.71 -15.58 -2.02
CA GLY A 66 14.66 -16.08 -3.40
C GLY A 66 15.67 -15.43 -4.35
N SER A 67 16.05 -14.17 -4.11
CA SER A 67 17.00 -13.43 -4.95
C SER A 67 18.42 -13.42 -4.43
N GLY A 68 18.64 -13.61 -3.13
CA GLY A 68 19.92 -13.39 -2.46
C GLY A 68 20.30 -11.90 -2.35
N LEU A 69 19.34 -10.98 -2.55
CA LEU A 69 19.53 -9.53 -2.52
C LEU A 69 18.62 -8.88 -1.46
N PRO A 70 18.93 -7.64 -1.01
CA PRO A 70 17.96 -6.89 -0.23
C PRO A 70 16.67 -6.71 -0.99
N ALA A 71 15.54 -6.82 -0.29
CA ALA A 71 14.22 -6.68 -0.88
C ALA A 71 13.34 -5.73 -0.07
N LEU A 72 12.61 -4.86 -0.78
CA LEU A 72 11.61 -3.94 -0.25
C LEU A 72 10.22 -4.44 -0.63
N ALA A 73 9.36 -4.61 0.34
CA ALA A 73 7.94 -4.90 0.16
C ALA A 73 7.06 -3.78 0.71
N ASP A 74 5.86 -3.66 0.13
CA ASP A 74 4.79 -2.80 0.60
C ASP A 74 3.56 -3.66 0.94
N ASP A 75 2.97 -3.40 2.11
CA ASP A 75 1.61 -3.80 2.39
C ASP A 75 0.80 -2.58 2.83
N SER A 76 -0.40 -2.42 2.27
CA SER A 76 -1.16 -1.19 2.46
C SER A 76 -2.65 -1.40 2.23
N GLY A 77 -3.46 -0.62 2.92
CA GLY A 77 -4.90 -0.71 2.79
C GLY A 77 -5.66 0.42 3.44
N LEU A 78 -6.97 0.42 3.18
CA LEU A 78 -7.93 1.32 3.79
C LEU A 78 -8.40 0.73 5.13
N CYS A 79 -8.39 1.54 6.17
CA CYS A 79 -8.97 1.24 7.47
C CYS A 79 -10.09 2.22 7.78
N VAL A 80 -11.30 1.74 8.05
CA VAL A 80 -12.49 2.56 8.36
C VAL A 80 -12.83 2.38 9.84
N GLU A 81 -12.87 3.48 10.58
CA GLU A 81 -12.96 3.43 12.04
C GLU A 81 -14.28 2.80 12.50
N ALA A 82 -15.42 3.23 11.94
CA ALA A 82 -16.73 2.68 12.26
C ALA A 82 -16.90 1.20 11.91
N LEU A 83 -16.04 0.67 11.04
CA LEU A 83 -16.03 -0.74 10.67
C LEU A 83 -14.97 -1.56 11.43
N GLY A 84 -14.41 -1.01 12.51
CA GLY A 84 -13.35 -1.65 13.29
C GLY A 84 -12.07 -1.89 12.51
N GLY A 85 -11.70 -0.94 11.65
CA GLY A 85 -10.49 -0.98 10.82
C GLY A 85 -10.63 -1.80 9.53
N ARG A 86 -11.81 -2.37 9.26
CA ARG A 86 -12.03 -3.08 7.98
C ARG A 86 -12.13 -2.10 6.79
N PRO A 87 -11.73 -2.49 5.57
CA PRO A 87 -11.19 -3.80 5.16
C PRO A 87 -9.78 -4.11 5.67
N GLY A 88 -8.96 -3.13 6.04
CA GLY A 88 -7.62 -3.36 6.58
C GLY A 88 -6.75 -4.17 5.63
N VAL A 89 -6.10 -5.21 6.11
CA VAL A 89 -5.24 -6.12 5.31
C VAL A 89 -6.01 -6.82 4.17
N TYR A 90 -7.33 -6.93 4.26
CA TYR A 90 -8.19 -7.51 3.23
C TYR A 90 -8.65 -6.51 2.16
N THR A 91 -8.03 -5.32 2.10
CA THR A 91 -8.36 -4.24 1.15
C THR A 91 -8.44 -4.73 -0.30
N ALA A 92 -7.47 -5.53 -0.73
CA ALA A 92 -7.42 -6.09 -2.07
C ALA A 92 -8.39 -7.27 -2.27
N ASP A 93 -8.60 -8.07 -1.23
CA ASP A 93 -9.49 -9.23 -1.28
C ASP A 93 -10.96 -8.80 -1.45
N TRP A 94 -11.33 -7.67 -0.84
CA TRP A 94 -12.69 -7.13 -1.01
C TRP A 94 -12.99 -6.70 -2.44
N ALA A 95 -11.98 -6.41 -3.24
CA ALA A 95 -12.13 -6.10 -4.65
C ALA A 95 -12.10 -7.35 -5.56
N GLN A 96 -11.74 -8.52 -5.03
CA GLN A 96 -11.62 -9.74 -5.81
C GLN A 96 -12.99 -10.19 -6.31
N ARG A 97 -13.14 -10.30 -7.64
CA ARG A 97 -14.36 -10.87 -8.24
C ARG A 97 -14.44 -12.36 -8.01
N GLN A 98 -15.62 -12.83 -7.63
CA GLN A 98 -15.91 -14.26 -7.63
C GLN A 98 -16.07 -14.71 -9.09
N TRP A 99 -15.75 -15.98 -9.38
CA TRP A 99 -15.80 -16.54 -10.74
C TRP A 99 -17.18 -16.39 -11.42
N PHE A 100 -18.27 -16.34 -10.65
CA PHE A 100 -19.63 -16.16 -11.15
C PHE A 100 -20.00 -14.67 -11.40
N GLU A 101 -19.17 -13.73 -11.02
CA GLU A 101 -19.38 -12.29 -11.22
C GLU A 101 -18.72 -11.77 -12.51
N GLY A 102 -17.93 -12.60 -13.20
CA GLY A 102 -17.24 -12.26 -14.42
C GLY A 102 -15.80 -12.76 -14.49
N PRO A 103 -15.01 -12.28 -15.46
CA PRO A 103 -13.60 -12.66 -15.57
C PRO A 103 -12.83 -12.38 -14.28
N PRO A 104 -11.82 -13.19 -13.92
CA PRO A 104 -11.00 -12.97 -12.73
C PRO A 104 -10.35 -11.58 -12.80
N GLY A 105 -10.27 -10.92 -11.64
CA GLY A 105 -9.70 -9.58 -11.52
C GLY A 105 -10.24 -8.85 -10.30
N ARG A 106 -9.85 -7.57 -10.17
CA ARG A 106 -10.31 -6.70 -9.07
C ARG A 106 -11.35 -5.70 -9.57
N ASP A 107 -12.46 -5.62 -8.84
CA ASP A 107 -13.51 -4.62 -9.03
C ASP A 107 -13.50 -3.66 -7.83
N TRP A 108 -12.82 -2.54 -8.00
CA TRP A 108 -12.70 -1.54 -6.95
C TRP A 108 -13.99 -0.80 -6.67
N TYR A 109 -14.87 -0.64 -7.69
CA TYR A 109 -16.18 -0.03 -7.48
C TYR A 109 -17.09 -0.90 -6.59
N MET A 110 -17.07 -2.21 -6.82
CA MET A 110 -17.74 -3.18 -5.96
C MET A 110 -17.21 -3.12 -4.52
N ALA A 111 -15.88 -3.05 -4.34
CA ALA A 111 -15.27 -2.96 -3.02
C ALA A 111 -15.63 -1.65 -2.29
N MET A 112 -15.62 -0.50 -2.99
CA MET A 112 -16.07 0.78 -2.43
C MET A 112 -17.55 0.73 -2.05
N GLY A 113 -18.41 0.16 -2.92
CA GLY A 113 -19.84 -0.03 -2.65
C GLY A 113 -20.10 -0.93 -1.45
N LYS A 114 -19.26 -1.96 -1.24
CA LYS A 114 -19.35 -2.83 -0.04
C LYS A 114 -19.07 -2.05 1.25
N VAL A 115 -18.04 -1.20 1.25
CA VAL A 115 -17.75 -0.31 2.39
C VAL A 115 -18.92 0.63 2.65
N GLU A 116 -19.44 1.28 1.62
CA GLU A 116 -20.59 2.21 1.73
C GLU A 116 -21.83 1.51 2.25
N GLY A 117 -22.16 0.33 1.72
CA GLY A 117 -23.29 -0.48 2.20
C GLY A 117 -23.20 -0.80 3.69
N MET A 118 -22.03 -1.20 4.17
CA MET A 118 -21.80 -1.48 5.59
C MET A 118 -21.92 -0.22 6.47
N LEU A 119 -21.46 0.94 5.98
CA LEU A 119 -21.65 2.21 6.69
C LEU A 119 -23.12 2.62 6.73
N ALA A 120 -23.85 2.43 5.64
CA ALA A 120 -25.29 2.74 5.56
C ALA A 120 -26.11 1.89 6.55
N GLU A 121 -25.74 0.64 6.79
CA GLU A 121 -26.36 -0.23 7.80
C GLU A 121 -26.19 0.29 9.23
N LEU A 122 -25.14 1.06 9.51
CA LEU A 122 -24.88 1.68 10.82
C LEU A 122 -25.68 2.99 11.03
N GLY A 123 -26.29 3.52 9.98
CA GLY A 123 -27.18 4.69 10.04
C GLY A 123 -26.58 5.96 9.43
N PRO A 124 -27.41 7.00 9.25
CA PRO A 124 -27.03 8.19 8.50
C PRO A 124 -25.96 9.07 9.20
N GLU A 125 -25.85 8.98 10.52
CA GLU A 125 -24.89 9.76 11.34
C GLU A 125 -23.61 8.96 11.67
N VAL A 126 -23.35 7.86 10.92
CA VAL A 126 -22.17 7.03 11.15
C VAL A 126 -20.88 7.84 10.93
N ASP A 127 -19.91 7.61 11.80
CA ASP A 127 -18.57 8.15 11.62
C ASP A 127 -17.94 7.60 10.33
N ARG A 128 -17.57 8.49 9.43
CA ARG A 128 -16.95 8.17 8.15
C ARG A 128 -15.42 8.34 8.18
N SER A 129 -14.84 8.57 9.36
CA SER A 129 -13.40 8.69 9.51
C SER A 129 -12.71 7.40 9.10
N CYS A 130 -11.59 7.56 8.41
CA CYS A 130 -10.80 6.46 7.90
C CYS A 130 -9.34 6.88 7.74
N HIS A 131 -8.50 5.90 7.48
CA HIS A 131 -7.14 6.18 7.08
C HIS A 131 -6.65 5.14 6.07
N PHE A 132 -5.75 5.57 5.21
CA PHE A 132 -4.86 4.63 4.54
C PHE A 132 -3.65 4.35 5.42
N ALA A 133 -3.29 3.07 5.52
CA ALA A 133 -2.04 2.61 6.12
C ALA A 133 -1.11 2.06 5.05
N CYS A 134 0.19 2.29 5.22
CA CYS A 134 1.25 1.68 4.43
C CYS A 134 2.34 1.18 5.36
N VAL A 135 2.79 -0.04 5.15
CA VAL A 135 3.98 -0.59 5.78
C VAL A 135 4.98 -0.93 4.69
N LEU A 136 6.15 -0.30 4.75
CA LEU A 136 7.32 -0.68 3.95
C LEU A 136 8.23 -1.55 4.81
N ALA A 137 8.60 -2.71 4.31
CA ALA A 137 9.54 -3.61 4.98
C ALA A 137 10.75 -3.88 4.08
N ILE A 138 11.96 -3.72 4.63
CA ILE A 138 13.20 -4.17 3.99
C ILE A 138 13.62 -5.45 4.67
N ALA A 139 14.02 -6.45 3.89
CA ALA A 139 14.67 -7.65 4.37
C ALA A 139 16.02 -7.85 3.66
N TRP A 140 17.05 -8.24 4.42
CA TRP A 140 18.36 -8.60 3.89
C TRP A 140 18.54 -10.11 3.89
N PRO A 141 19.47 -10.65 3.05
CA PRO A 141 19.69 -12.10 2.92
C PRO A 141 20.15 -12.80 4.21
N ASP A 142 20.71 -12.06 5.16
CA ASP A 142 21.12 -12.57 6.47
C ASP A 142 19.97 -12.63 7.50
N GLY A 143 18.75 -12.23 7.10
CA GLY A 143 17.54 -12.25 7.91
C GLY A 143 17.26 -10.95 8.69
N GLU A 144 18.17 -9.96 8.66
CA GLU A 144 17.89 -8.65 9.24
C GLU A 144 16.71 -7.98 8.49
N CYS A 145 15.90 -7.21 9.22
CA CYS A 145 14.74 -6.51 8.66
C CYS A 145 14.61 -5.13 9.27
N ALA A 146 14.03 -4.21 8.47
CA ALA A 146 13.60 -2.88 8.92
C ALA A 146 12.16 -2.64 8.46
N VAL A 147 11.38 -1.90 9.26
CA VAL A 147 9.94 -1.63 9.00
C VAL A 147 9.65 -0.15 9.17
N TYR A 148 8.89 0.41 8.24
CA TYR A 148 8.50 1.81 8.21
C TYR A 148 6.99 1.91 7.97
N GLU A 149 6.29 2.47 8.95
CA GLU A 149 4.83 2.62 8.91
C GLU A 149 4.45 4.05 8.56
N GLY A 150 3.53 4.20 7.61
CA GLY A 150 2.98 5.50 7.22
C GLY A 150 1.46 5.48 7.22
N ARG A 151 0.88 6.67 7.46
CA ARG A 151 -0.56 6.84 7.56
C ARG A 151 -1.00 8.14 6.88
N ALA A 152 -2.14 8.08 6.19
CA ALA A 152 -2.87 9.27 5.73
C ALA A 152 -4.27 9.21 6.31
N ASN A 153 -4.63 10.18 7.17
CA ASN A 153 -5.96 10.27 7.75
C ASN A 153 -6.91 11.00 6.79
N GLY A 154 -8.18 10.64 6.83
CA GLY A 154 -9.19 11.23 5.98
C GLY A 154 -10.60 10.81 6.36
N THR A 155 -11.52 11.05 5.44
CA THR A 155 -12.91 10.67 5.56
C THR A 155 -13.40 10.06 4.25
N LEU A 156 -14.41 9.20 4.34
CA LEU A 156 -15.03 8.61 3.15
C LEU A 156 -16.12 9.52 2.59
N THR A 157 -16.13 9.65 1.27
CA THR A 157 -17.20 10.28 0.51
C THR A 157 -17.93 9.25 -0.36
N TRP A 158 -19.19 9.56 -0.70
CA TRP A 158 -19.99 8.81 -1.65
C TRP A 158 -20.87 9.77 -2.45
N PRO A 159 -21.05 9.60 -3.74
CA PRO A 159 -20.44 8.57 -4.62
C PRO A 159 -18.93 8.80 -4.87
N PRO A 160 -18.23 7.81 -5.49
CA PRO A 160 -16.81 7.94 -5.89
C PRO A 160 -16.59 9.11 -6.83
N ARG A 161 -15.46 9.85 -6.65
CA ARG A 161 -15.10 11.03 -7.46
C ARG A 161 -13.66 10.91 -7.94
N GLY A 162 -13.39 11.47 -9.13
CA GLY A 162 -12.06 11.43 -9.74
C GLY A 162 -11.77 10.13 -10.49
N THR A 163 -10.68 10.14 -11.25
CA THR A 163 -10.29 9.03 -12.14
C THR A 163 -8.80 8.67 -12.03
N MET A 164 -8.06 9.40 -11.21
CA MET A 164 -6.64 9.15 -10.99
C MET A 164 -6.44 8.10 -9.90
N GLY A 165 -5.21 7.58 -9.81
CA GLY A 165 -4.85 6.62 -8.77
C GLY A 165 -5.42 5.22 -8.97
N PHE A 166 -5.68 4.52 -7.87
CA PHE A 166 -6.22 3.15 -7.87
C PHE A 166 -6.88 2.81 -6.51
N GLY A 167 -7.58 1.68 -6.48
CA GLY A 167 -8.15 1.17 -5.23
C GLY A 167 -9.31 2.02 -4.72
N TYR A 168 -9.22 2.43 -3.48
CA TYR A 168 -10.22 3.25 -2.79
C TYR A 168 -9.98 4.77 -2.92
N ASP A 169 -9.01 5.20 -3.74
CA ASP A 169 -8.71 6.63 -3.96
C ASP A 169 -9.95 7.48 -4.31
N PRO A 170 -10.91 6.97 -5.12
CA PRO A 170 -12.11 7.75 -5.50
C PRO A 170 -13.08 8.06 -4.36
N VAL A 171 -12.98 7.39 -3.22
CA VAL A 171 -13.84 7.64 -2.06
C VAL A 171 -13.09 8.21 -0.86
N PHE A 172 -11.78 8.33 -0.91
CA PHE A 172 -10.96 8.81 0.19
C PHE A 172 -10.63 10.30 0.03
N VAL A 173 -11.11 11.13 0.95
CA VAL A 173 -10.81 12.55 1.06
C VAL A 173 -9.79 12.74 2.18
N PRO A 174 -8.54 13.15 1.90
CA PRO A 174 -7.53 13.35 2.93
C PRO A 174 -7.91 14.49 3.88
N LEU A 175 -7.48 14.39 5.12
CA LEU A 175 -7.76 15.39 6.15
C LEU A 175 -7.22 16.77 5.72
N GLY A 176 -8.10 17.77 5.77
CA GLY A 176 -7.76 19.15 5.39
C GLY A 176 -7.93 19.47 3.89
N ASP A 177 -8.40 18.51 3.08
CA ASP A 177 -8.76 18.73 1.66
C ASP A 177 -10.27 18.50 1.45
N SER A 178 -10.77 18.90 0.29
CA SER A 178 -12.13 18.63 -0.19
C SER A 178 -12.16 17.66 -1.39
N ARG A 179 -11.01 17.41 -2.01
CA ARG A 179 -10.81 16.51 -3.14
C ARG A 179 -10.52 15.10 -2.65
N THR A 180 -10.96 14.10 -3.39
CA THR A 180 -10.53 12.72 -3.16
C THR A 180 -9.09 12.51 -3.68
N PHE A 181 -8.42 11.44 -3.24
CA PHE A 181 -7.12 11.08 -3.82
C PHE A 181 -7.18 10.85 -5.33
N ALA A 182 -8.32 10.45 -5.88
CA ALA A 182 -8.49 10.27 -7.31
C ALA A 182 -8.77 11.59 -8.07
N GLU A 183 -8.92 12.71 -7.38
CA GLU A 183 -9.00 14.06 -7.93
C GLU A 183 -7.68 14.82 -7.84
N HIS A 184 -6.65 14.25 -7.18
CA HIS A 184 -5.28 14.78 -7.17
C HIS A 184 -4.48 14.26 -8.34
N ASP A 185 -3.55 15.06 -8.84
CA ASP A 185 -2.54 14.51 -9.72
C ASP A 185 -1.55 13.61 -8.95
N PRO A 186 -0.82 12.71 -9.64
CA PRO A 186 0.08 11.79 -8.97
C PRO A 186 1.18 12.45 -8.14
N GLN A 187 1.65 13.65 -8.52
CA GLN A 187 2.71 14.34 -7.78
C GLN A 187 2.16 14.97 -6.49
N GLU A 188 0.96 15.58 -6.55
CA GLU A 188 0.27 16.08 -5.35
C GLU A 188 0.02 14.94 -4.37
N LYS A 189 -0.54 13.81 -4.84
CA LYS A 189 -0.79 12.63 -4.00
C LYS A 189 0.49 12.07 -3.37
N HIS A 190 1.61 12.07 -4.11
CA HIS A 190 2.90 11.60 -3.58
C HIS A 190 3.36 12.42 -2.37
N GLY A 191 2.97 13.69 -2.24
CA GLY A 191 3.34 14.54 -1.10
C GLY A 191 2.54 14.30 0.17
N ILE A 192 1.34 13.71 0.07
CA ILE A 192 0.37 13.61 1.17
C ILE A 192 -0.12 12.17 1.45
N SER A 193 0.39 11.19 0.72
CA SER A 193 -0.07 9.81 0.84
C SER A 193 0.56 9.08 2.03
N HIS A 194 -0.13 8.03 2.49
CA HIS A 194 0.38 7.07 3.48
C HIS A 194 1.72 6.45 3.07
N ARG A 195 1.94 6.21 1.76
CA ARG A 195 3.20 5.67 1.23
C ARG A 195 4.31 6.71 1.30
N ALA A 196 4.01 7.98 1.04
CA ALA A 196 4.98 9.06 1.18
C ALA A 196 5.44 9.23 2.64
N ASP A 197 4.54 9.12 3.62
CA ASP A 197 4.88 9.16 5.05
C ASP A 197 5.78 7.98 5.45
N ALA A 198 5.43 6.75 5.06
CA ALA A 198 6.28 5.58 5.29
C ALA A 198 7.66 5.73 4.64
N PHE A 199 7.67 6.23 3.39
CA PHE A 199 8.89 6.41 2.63
C PHE A 199 9.80 7.51 3.21
N ALA A 200 9.24 8.60 3.72
CA ALA A 200 10.02 9.64 4.40
C ALA A 200 10.79 9.08 5.61
N LYS A 201 10.15 8.20 6.38
CA LYS A 201 10.78 7.51 7.52
C LYS A 201 11.90 6.55 7.06
N LEU A 202 11.63 5.78 5.98
CA LEU A 202 12.63 4.92 5.36
C LEU A 202 13.85 5.74 4.90
N VAL A 203 13.62 6.84 4.20
CA VAL A 203 14.71 7.70 3.71
C VAL A 203 15.53 8.30 4.84
N ALA A 204 14.87 8.81 5.88
CA ALA A 204 15.56 9.39 7.03
C ALA A 204 16.50 8.39 7.71
N GLU A 205 16.12 7.11 7.78
CA GLU A 205 16.92 6.08 8.42
C GLU A 205 17.95 5.45 7.46
N GLN A 206 17.58 5.21 6.21
CA GLN A 206 18.43 4.47 5.27
C GLN A 206 19.44 5.35 4.53
N PHE A 207 19.13 6.65 4.36
CA PHE A 207 19.96 7.58 3.56
C PHE A 207 20.26 8.90 4.28
N GLY A 208 19.66 9.13 5.45
CA GLY A 208 19.87 10.31 6.28
C GLY A 208 21.11 10.14 7.15
N GLY A 209 22.29 10.23 6.54
CA GLY A 209 23.58 10.30 7.24
C GLY A 209 24.11 11.71 7.28
#